data_94d8684bb2be8b3180dbd8c290b4c169
#
_entry.id   94d8684bb2be8b3180dbd8c290b4c169
#
_cell.length_a   1.000
_cell.length_b   1.000
_cell.length_c   1.000
_cell.angle_alpha   90.00
_cell.angle_beta   90.00
_cell.angle_gamma   90.00
#
_symmetry.space_group_name_H-M   'P 1'
#
loop_
_entity.id
_entity.type
_entity.pdbx_description
1 polymer ?
#
loop_
_entity_poly.entity_id
_entity_poly.type
_entity_poly.pdbx_seq_one_letter_code
_entity_poly.pdbx_strand_id
1 'polypeptide(L)'
;GYTLHTCKNCNDSYKDHQTKTLLHWYGEWTSNGDGTHSATCKRKDCKHVSKTECAIVEFKQDEATRTLCPVCGNVSDSTHLALVEEVTAEGEHLPYGELVLRMGETANGNTLLSVCFEASGKLTQPKGEVKITMPADLLNGVTLALLNADGTEIDLPYIVEGENAVFTLDFTDA
;
A
#
# COMPACT_ATOMS: atom_id res chain seq x y z
N GLY A 1 -14.32 10.55 -21.86
CA GLY A 1 -15.29 10.21 -22.89
C GLY A 1 -16.05 11.43 -23.38
N TYR A 2 -16.73 11.33 -24.48
CA TYR A 2 -17.60 12.36 -25.05
C TYR A 2 -18.65 11.71 -25.92
N THR A 3 -19.77 12.42 -26.13
CA THR A 3 -20.75 12.06 -27.15
C THR A 3 -20.48 12.90 -28.40
N LEU A 4 -20.34 12.27 -29.55
CA LEU A 4 -20.20 12.94 -30.83
C LEU A 4 -21.58 13.10 -31.48
N HIS A 5 -21.98 14.32 -31.74
CA HIS A 5 -23.18 14.64 -32.53
C HIS A 5 -22.79 15.05 -33.93
N THR A 6 -23.40 14.46 -34.93
CA THR A 6 -23.17 14.81 -36.33
C THR A 6 -24.47 15.32 -36.96
N CYS A 7 -24.43 16.48 -37.56
CA CYS A 7 -25.54 17.06 -38.29
C CYS A 7 -25.83 16.25 -39.54
N LYS A 8 -27.06 15.77 -39.70
CA LYS A 8 -27.48 14.97 -40.88
C LYS A 8 -27.53 15.76 -42.18
N ASN A 9 -27.59 17.10 -42.10
CA ASN A 9 -27.77 17.95 -43.25
C ASN A 9 -26.45 18.57 -43.77
N CYS A 10 -25.49 18.87 -42.87
CA CYS A 10 -24.25 19.54 -43.26
C CYS A 10 -22.98 18.72 -42.91
N ASN A 11 -23.13 17.54 -42.30
CA ASN A 11 -22.03 16.72 -41.79
C ASN A 11 -21.13 17.37 -40.75
N ASP A 12 -21.51 18.55 -40.25
CA ASP A 12 -20.80 19.20 -39.16
C ASP A 12 -20.96 18.40 -37.88
N SER A 13 -19.91 18.37 -37.04
CA SER A 13 -19.93 17.59 -35.81
C SER A 13 -19.38 18.36 -34.64
N TYR A 14 -19.99 18.16 -33.46
CA TYR A 14 -19.52 18.69 -32.21
C TYR A 14 -19.51 17.62 -31.10
N LYS A 15 -18.66 17.82 -30.11
CA LYS A 15 -18.54 16.94 -28.95
C LYS A 15 -19.32 17.52 -27.78
N ASP A 16 -20.11 16.68 -27.15
CA ASP A 16 -20.93 17.02 -25.98
C ASP A 16 -20.72 16.00 -24.86
N HIS A 17 -21.23 16.30 -23.67
CA HIS A 17 -21.12 15.45 -22.49
C HIS A 17 -19.68 14.96 -22.23
N GLN A 18 -18.72 15.88 -22.26
CA GLN A 18 -17.34 15.54 -21.96
C GLN A 18 -17.21 15.09 -20.50
N THR A 19 -16.88 13.82 -20.30
CA THR A 19 -16.56 13.28 -19.00
C THR A 19 -15.06 13.38 -18.76
N LYS A 20 -14.66 13.67 -17.51
CA LYS A 20 -13.24 13.63 -17.11
C LYS A 20 -12.65 12.27 -17.45
N THR A 21 -11.40 12.25 -17.86
CA THR A 21 -10.64 11.01 -18.07
C THR A 21 -10.63 10.24 -16.76
N LEU A 22 -11.06 9.00 -16.79
CA LEU A 22 -10.97 8.12 -15.63
C LEU A 22 -9.48 7.83 -15.39
N LEU A 23 -9.00 8.14 -14.19
CA LEU A 23 -7.65 7.78 -13.77
C LEU A 23 -7.51 6.25 -13.77
N HIS A 24 -6.29 5.76 -13.94
CA HIS A 24 -6.02 4.33 -13.82
C HIS A 24 -6.25 3.86 -12.38
N TRP A 25 -6.73 2.65 -12.24
CA TRP A 25 -6.85 1.94 -10.99
C TRP A 25 -5.89 0.76 -11.03
N TYR A 26 -4.81 0.86 -10.29
CA TYR A 26 -3.75 -0.14 -10.32
C TYR A 26 -4.06 -1.32 -9.39
N GLY A 27 -3.53 -2.46 -9.75
CA GLY A 27 -3.51 -3.64 -8.92
C GLY A 27 -2.35 -3.63 -7.93
N GLU A 28 -1.99 -4.82 -7.49
CA GLU A 28 -0.82 -5.01 -6.64
C GLU A 28 0.46 -4.56 -7.35
N TRP A 29 1.31 -3.84 -6.63
CA TRP A 29 2.62 -3.42 -7.09
C TRP A 29 3.64 -4.53 -6.88
N THR A 30 4.39 -4.86 -7.91
CA THR A 30 5.39 -5.94 -7.91
C THR A 30 6.77 -5.37 -8.20
N SER A 31 7.78 -5.80 -7.44
CA SER A 31 9.18 -5.41 -7.67
C SER A 31 9.67 -5.90 -9.03
N ASN A 32 10.39 -5.04 -9.75
CA ASN A 32 11.06 -5.40 -11.00
C ASN A 32 12.51 -5.87 -10.78
N GLY A 33 13.02 -5.82 -9.54
CA GLY A 33 14.40 -6.21 -9.21
C GLY A 33 15.48 -5.17 -9.59
N ASP A 34 15.08 -4.03 -10.16
CA ASP A 34 15.97 -2.96 -10.64
C ASP A 34 15.83 -1.65 -9.84
N GLY A 35 15.28 -1.72 -8.61
CA GLY A 35 14.97 -0.54 -7.79
C GLY A 35 13.66 0.12 -8.16
N THR A 36 12.87 -0.49 -9.03
CA THR A 36 11.54 -0.03 -9.43
C THR A 36 10.48 -1.08 -9.12
N HIS A 37 9.23 -0.64 -9.08
CA HIS A 37 8.07 -1.51 -9.04
C HIS A 37 7.05 -1.12 -10.11
N SER A 38 6.20 -2.06 -10.51
CA SER A 38 5.18 -1.85 -11.51
C SER A 38 3.84 -2.46 -11.12
N ALA A 39 2.77 -1.89 -11.63
CA ALA A 39 1.42 -2.42 -11.49
C ALA A 39 0.60 -2.22 -12.76
N THR A 40 -0.29 -3.16 -13.03
CA THR A 40 -1.20 -3.12 -14.18
C THR A 40 -2.55 -2.56 -13.78
N CYS A 41 -3.14 -1.75 -14.63
CA CYS A 41 -4.49 -1.23 -14.43
C CYS A 41 -5.52 -2.35 -14.37
N LYS A 42 -6.33 -2.39 -13.31
CA LYS A 42 -7.43 -3.38 -13.13
C LYS A 42 -8.69 -3.06 -13.95
N ARG A 43 -8.76 -1.90 -14.61
CA ARG A 43 -9.93 -1.55 -15.40
C ARG A 43 -10.05 -2.47 -16.61
N LYS A 44 -11.27 -2.92 -16.89
CA LYS A 44 -11.57 -3.74 -18.06
C LYS A 44 -11.04 -3.06 -19.34
N ASP A 45 -10.38 -3.83 -20.18
CA ASP A 45 -9.79 -3.42 -21.46
C ASP A 45 -8.65 -2.38 -21.37
N CYS A 46 -8.21 -2.00 -20.16
CA CYS A 46 -7.05 -1.16 -19.95
C CYS A 46 -5.81 -2.03 -19.76
N LYS A 47 -4.83 -1.87 -20.63
CA LYS A 47 -3.54 -2.59 -20.56
C LYS A 47 -2.40 -1.69 -20.05
N HIS A 48 -2.75 -0.54 -19.47
CA HIS A 48 -1.74 0.39 -18.99
C HIS A 48 -0.98 -0.21 -17.81
N VAL A 49 0.35 -0.17 -17.88
CA VAL A 49 1.26 -0.54 -16.81
C VAL A 49 1.94 0.73 -16.32
N SER A 50 1.88 1.00 -15.05
CA SER A 50 2.66 2.05 -14.40
C SER A 50 3.96 1.46 -13.87
N LYS A 51 5.06 2.17 -14.00
CA LYS A 51 6.36 1.84 -13.42
C LYS A 51 6.87 3.07 -12.68
N THR A 52 7.25 2.89 -11.42
CA THR A 52 7.80 3.96 -10.57
C THR A 52 9.00 3.45 -9.79
N GLU A 53 9.81 4.35 -9.26
CA GLU A 53 10.89 4.01 -8.33
C GLU A 53 10.33 3.48 -7.02
N CYS A 54 11.03 2.53 -6.40
CA CYS A 54 10.68 2.00 -5.09
C CYS A 54 10.79 3.10 -4.02
N ALA A 55 9.79 3.18 -3.15
CA ALA A 55 9.82 4.02 -1.96
C ALA A 55 10.62 3.29 -0.87
N ILE A 56 11.92 3.56 -0.79
CA ILE A 56 12.82 2.84 0.12
C ILE A 56 12.75 3.42 1.53
N VAL A 57 12.47 2.55 2.49
CA VAL A 57 12.55 2.82 3.93
C VAL A 57 13.71 2.02 4.50
N GLU A 58 14.62 2.68 5.22
CA GLU A 58 15.70 2.04 5.95
C GLU A 58 15.27 1.73 7.38
N PHE A 59 15.66 0.57 7.88
CA PHE A 59 15.43 0.15 9.26
C PHE A 59 16.58 -0.74 9.74
N LYS A 60 16.78 -0.81 11.05
CA LYS A 60 17.75 -1.70 11.68
C LYS A 60 17.03 -2.89 12.31
N GLN A 61 17.54 -4.08 12.07
CA GLN A 61 17.11 -5.30 12.72
C GLN A 61 18.31 -6.21 12.92
N ASP A 62 18.49 -6.78 14.11
CA ASP A 62 19.62 -7.66 14.45
C ASP A 62 20.99 -7.03 14.13
N GLU A 63 21.19 -5.77 14.48
CA GLU A 63 22.38 -4.93 14.19
C GLU A 63 22.68 -4.70 12.70
N ALA A 64 21.87 -5.23 11.79
CA ALA A 64 22.00 -5.01 10.35
C ALA A 64 21.07 -3.88 9.89
N THR A 65 21.58 -3.02 9.01
CA THR A 65 20.74 -2.05 8.30
C THR A 65 20.15 -2.73 7.07
N ARG A 66 18.83 -2.66 6.95
CA ARG A 66 18.05 -3.23 5.85
C ARG A 66 17.21 -2.15 5.18
N THR A 67 16.80 -2.42 3.97
CA THR A 67 15.86 -1.57 3.23
C THR A 67 14.61 -2.35 2.86
N LEU A 68 13.46 -1.68 2.91
CA LEU A 68 12.16 -2.21 2.54
C LEU A 68 11.49 -1.23 1.59
N CYS A 69 10.85 -1.74 0.54
CA CYS A 69 9.83 -0.98 -0.17
C CYS A 69 8.44 -1.41 0.35
N PRO A 70 7.75 -0.60 1.18
CA PRO A 70 6.45 -0.98 1.74
C PRO A 70 5.38 -1.24 0.67
N VAL A 71 5.49 -0.56 -0.48
CA VAL A 71 4.52 -0.67 -1.58
C VAL A 71 4.58 -2.03 -2.26
N CYS A 72 5.76 -2.53 -2.61
CA CYS A 72 5.90 -3.84 -3.29
C CYS A 72 6.42 -4.97 -2.39
N GLY A 73 6.76 -4.69 -1.13
CA GLY A 73 7.15 -5.70 -0.16
C GLY A 73 8.57 -6.26 -0.32
N ASN A 74 9.40 -5.66 -1.17
CA ASN A 74 10.77 -6.14 -1.39
C ASN A 74 11.70 -5.67 -0.26
N VAL A 75 12.43 -6.61 0.36
CA VAL A 75 13.41 -6.35 1.43
C VAL A 75 14.82 -6.65 0.90
N SER A 76 15.83 -5.92 1.37
CA SER A 76 17.23 -6.03 0.91
C SER A 76 17.90 -7.38 1.19
N ASP A 77 17.37 -8.20 2.10
CA ASP A 77 17.84 -9.55 2.41
C ASP A 77 17.24 -10.64 1.50
N SER A 78 16.64 -10.24 0.39
CA SER A 78 15.90 -11.10 -0.54
C SER A 78 14.58 -11.64 0.01
N THR A 79 14.11 -11.12 1.14
CA THR A 79 12.78 -11.41 1.67
C THR A 79 11.73 -10.65 0.86
N HIS A 80 10.58 -11.27 0.67
CA HIS A 80 9.42 -10.63 0.06
C HIS A 80 8.23 -10.68 1.03
N LEU A 81 7.69 -9.50 1.35
CA LEU A 81 6.49 -9.41 2.17
C LEU A 81 5.25 -9.53 1.29
N ALA A 82 4.47 -10.56 1.51
CA ALA A 82 3.22 -10.79 0.80
C ALA A 82 2.15 -9.78 1.20
N LEU A 83 1.29 -9.40 0.26
CA LEU A 83 0.13 -8.56 0.53
C LEU A 83 -0.85 -9.29 1.44
N VAL A 84 -1.32 -8.62 2.47
CA VAL A 84 -2.41 -9.10 3.32
C VAL A 84 -3.72 -8.54 2.79
N GLU A 85 -4.65 -9.40 2.48
CA GLU A 85 -5.99 -9.03 2.04
C GLU A 85 -6.92 -8.78 3.24
N GLU A 86 -8.09 -8.19 2.99
CA GLU A 86 -9.13 -7.92 4.01
C GLU A 86 -8.66 -7.01 5.15
N VAL A 87 -7.86 -5.99 4.83
CA VAL A 87 -7.41 -4.98 5.78
C VAL A 87 -8.20 -3.69 5.63
N THR A 88 -8.46 -3.01 6.75
CA THR A 88 -9.10 -1.69 6.75
C THR A 88 -8.38 -0.73 7.67
N ALA A 89 -8.51 0.56 7.37
CA ALA A 89 -8.01 1.64 8.19
C ALA A 89 -9.15 2.62 8.51
N GLU A 90 -9.19 3.09 9.75
CA GLU A 90 -10.08 4.13 10.22
C GLU A 90 -9.25 5.23 10.90
N GLY A 91 -9.49 6.49 10.54
CA GLY A 91 -8.78 7.64 11.12
C GLY A 91 -9.39 8.95 10.62
N GLU A 92 -9.18 10.03 11.36
CA GLU A 92 -9.76 11.34 11.04
C GLU A 92 -9.08 11.96 9.79
N HIS A 93 -7.80 11.69 9.59
CA HIS A 93 -6.98 12.30 8.53
C HIS A 93 -6.27 11.25 7.67
N LEU A 94 -7.05 10.32 7.11
CA LEU A 94 -6.51 9.35 6.16
C LEU A 94 -6.08 10.06 4.86
N PRO A 95 -4.92 9.70 4.28
CA PRO A 95 -4.45 10.27 3.04
C PRO A 95 -5.29 9.77 1.86
N TYR A 96 -5.18 10.45 0.73
CA TYR A 96 -5.64 9.88 -0.52
C TYR A 96 -4.74 8.70 -0.90
N GLY A 97 -5.34 7.54 -1.11
CA GLY A 97 -4.61 6.32 -1.46
C GLY A 97 -5.26 5.07 -0.88
N GLU A 98 -4.59 3.96 -1.04
CA GLU A 98 -5.02 2.66 -0.53
C GLU A 98 -4.12 2.25 0.64
N LEU A 99 -4.72 1.61 1.65
CA LEU A 99 -3.97 0.94 2.72
C LEU A 99 -3.29 -0.29 2.12
N VAL A 100 -2.00 -0.41 2.32
CA VAL A 100 -1.19 -1.58 1.97
C VAL A 100 -0.58 -2.16 3.23
N LEU A 101 -0.97 -3.37 3.56
CA LEU A 101 -0.40 -4.14 4.66
C LEU A 101 0.29 -5.36 4.07
N ARG A 102 1.56 -5.56 4.43
CA ARG A 102 2.37 -6.68 3.94
C ARG A 102 3.02 -7.38 5.11
N MET A 103 3.10 -8.70 5.01
CA MET A 103 3.69 -9.53 6.04
C MET A 103 4.55 -10.62 5.44
N GLY A 104 5.63 -10.98 6.13
CA GLY A 104 6.49 -12.08 5.74
C GLY A 104 7.55 -12.37 6.78
N GLU A 105 8.24 -13.48 6.59
CA GLU A 105 9.34 -13.89 7.45
C GLU A 105 10.67 -13.39 6.86
N THR A 106 11.48 -12.74 7.68
CA THR A 106 12.83 -12.31 7.29
C THR A 106 13.80 -13.49 7.26
N ALA A 107 14.95 -13.29 6.64
CA ALA A 107 16.00 -14.32 6.57
C ALA A 107 16.43 -14.87 7.93
N ASN A 108 16.24 -14.12 9.01
CA ASN A 108 16.56 -14.50 10.39
C ASN A 108 15.39 -15.19 11.12
N GLY A 109 14.27 -15.43 10.43
CA GLY A 109 13.09 -16.09 11.01
C GLY A 109 12.16 -15.17 11.81
N ASN A 110 12.38 -13.85 11.80
CA ASN A 110 11.48 -12.89 12.41
C ASN A 110 10.32 -12.55 11.46
N THR A 111 9.13 -12.38 11.99
CA THR A 111 8.00 -11.88 11.21
C THR A 111 8.08 -10.36 11.11
N LEU A 112 8.01 -9.85 9.90
CA LEU A 112 7.94 -8.41 9.63
C LEU A 112 6.56 -8.06 9.07
N LEU A 113 5.91 -7.08 9.69
CA LEU A 113 4.66 -6.47 9.26
C LEU A 113 4.93 -5.05 8.79
N SER A 114 4.55 -4.72 7.58
CA SER A 114 4.67 -3.38 7.02
C SER A 114 3.29 -2.81 6.74
N VAL A 115 3.05 -1.61 7.24
CA VAL A 115 1.80 -0.85 7.01
C VAL A 115 2.15 0.46 6.33
N CYS A 116 1.53 0.73 5.20
CA CYS A 116 1.68 2.02 4.52
C CYS A 116 0.40 2.40 3.79
N PHE A 117 0.32 3.66 3.38
CA PHE A 117 -0.67 4.13 2.43
C PHE A 117 0.04 4.47 1.12
N GLU A 118 -0.56 4.09 0.00
CA GLU A 118 0.02 4.32 -1.30
C GLU A 118 -0.98 4.93 -2.28
N ALA A 119 -0.48 5.78 -3.17
CA ALA A 119 -1.23 6.29 -4.32
C ALA A 119 -0.36 6.24 -5.56
N SER A 120 -0.77 5.46 -6.56
CA SER A 120 -0.05 5.30 -7.83
C SER A 120 1.42 4.87 -7.68
N GLY A 121 1.70 3.97 -6.72
CA GLY A 121 3.03 3.43 -6.43
C GLY A 121 3.90 4.31 -5.53
N LYS A 122 3.36 5.37 -4.96
CA LYS A 122 4.08 6.29 -4.06
C LYS A 122 3.48 6.26 -2.67
N LEU A 123 4.34 6.38 -1.65
CA LEU A 123 3.88 6.50 -0.29
C LEU A 123 3.11 7.81 -0.07
N THR A 124 2.05 7.71 0.70
CA THR A 124 1.30 8.83 1.24
C THR A 124 1.23 8.68 2.75
N GLN A 125 1.17 9.80 3.48
CA GLN A 125 1.20 9.80 4.94
C GLN A 125 -0.16 10.18 5.52
N PRO A 126 -0.72 9.37 6.44
CA PRO A 126 -1.82 9.79 7.30
C PRO A 126 -1.32 10.80 8.34
N LYS A 127 -2.23 11.40 9.09
CA LYS A 127 -1.91 12.24 10.25
C LYS A 127 -2.73 11.81 11.45
N GLY A 128 -2.07 11.77 12.61
CA GLY A 128 -2.69 11.37 13.87
C GLY A 128 -2.88 9.86 13.97
N GLU A 129 -3.83 9.46 14.79
CA GLU A 129 -4.10 8.05 15.06
C GLU A 129 -4.86 7.39 13.91
N VAL A 130 -4.39 6.21 13.53
CA VAL A 130 -5.04 5.34 12.54
C VAL A 130 -5.25 3.96 13.14
N LYS A 131 -6.50 3.55 13.24
CA LYS A 131 -6.90 2.22 13.64
C LYS A 131 -6.84 1.28 12.46
N ILE A 132 -6.06 0.21 12.57
CA ILE A 132 -5.88 -0.83 11.56
C ILE A 132 -6.62 -2.07 12.00
N THR A 133 -7.35 -2.67 11.07
CA THR A 133 -8.03 -3.96 11.27
C THR A 133 -7.54 -4.96 10.24
N MET A 134 -7.15 -6.17 10.67
CA MET A 134 -6.67 -7.25 9.82
C MET A 134 -7.15 -8.60 10.34
N PRO A 135 -7.06 -9.70 9.55
CA PRO A 135 -7.40 -11.04 10.03
C PRO A 135 -6.55 -11.45 11.24
N ALA A 136 -7.22 -11.93 12.32
CA ALA A 136 -6.56 -12.26 13.59
C ALA A 136 -5.73 -13.55 13.52
N ASP A 137 -6.07 -14.47 12.65
CA ASP A 137 -5.37 -15.74 12.45
C ASP A 137 -3.91 -15.55 12.00
N LEU A 138 -3.62 -14.45 11.33
CA LEU A 138 -2.26 -14.07 10.92
C LEU A 138 -1.37 -13.67 12.11
N LEU A 139 -1.95 -13.29 13.25
CA LEU A 139 -1.25 -12.88 14.47
C LEU A 139 -1.28 -13.94 15.58
N ASN A 140 -1.60 -15.19 15.27
CA ASN A 140 -1.76 -16.26 16.24
C ASN A 140 -0.54 -16.41 17.16
N GLY A 141 -0.66 -15.90 18.40
CA GLY A 141 0.41 -15.96 19.41
C GLY A 141 1.60 -15.04 19.16
N VAL A 142 1.51 -14.13 18.19
CA VAL A 142 2.55 -13.15 17.87
C VAL A 142 2.32 -11.89 18.70
N THR A 143 3.37 -11.37 19.31
CA THR A 143 3.38 -10.03 19.90
C THR A 143 3.80 -9.03 18.81
N LEU A 144 3.04 -7.95 18.66
CA LEU A 144 3.41 -6.89 17.74
C LEU A 144 4.31 -5.87 18.44
N ALA A 145 5.32 -5.41 17.74
CA ALA A 145 6.12 -4.24 18.12
C ALA A 145 6.29 -3.30 16.93
N LEU A 146 6.28 -2.02 17.18
CA LEU A 146 6.67 -1.00 16.22
C LEU A 146 8.19 -0.94 16.17
N LEU A 147 8.75 -1.22 14.99
CA LEU A 147 10.19 -1.12 14.76
C LEU A 147 10.52 0.26 14.22
N ASN A 148 11.27 1.03 14.98
CA ASN A 148 11.79 2.33 14.57
C ASN A 148 12.99 2.18 13.62
N ALA A 149 13.30 3.23 12.88
CA ALA A 149 14.44 3.25 11.96
C ALA A 149 15.80 2.98 12.63
N ASP A 150 15.96 3.33 13.91
CA ASP A 150 17.17 3.09 14.70
C ASP A 150 17.28 1.65 15.25
N GLY A 151 16.25 0.83 15.08
CA GLY A 151 16.16 -0.55 15.55
C GLY A 151 15.54 -0.71 16.92
N THR A 152 15.07 0.38 17.55
CA THR A 152 14.30 0.28 18.80
C THR A 152 12.90 -0.27 18.52
N GLU A 153 12.44 -1.14 19.41
CA GLU A 153 11.10 -1.73 19.35
C GLU A 153 10.23 -1.16 20.47
N ILE A 154 9.00 -0.80 20.11
CA ILE A 154 7.97 -0.32 21.03
C ILE A 154 6.81 -1.28 20.96
N ASP A 155 6.38 -1.82 22.09
CA ASP A 155 5.22 -2.73 22.15
C ASP A 155 4.01 -2.07 21.50
N LEU A 156 3.40 -2.80 20.56
CA LEU A 156 2.19 -2.40 19.88
C LEU A 156 1.05 -3.34 20.29
N PRO A 157 0.26 -2.97 21.30
CA PRO A 157 -0.85 -3.82 21.74
C PRO A 157 -1.92 -3.91 20.67
N TYR A 158 -2.51 -5.08 20.52
CA TYR A 158 -3.69 -5.30 19.70
C TYR A 158 -4.77 -6.04 20.50
N ILE A 159 -6.01 -5.86 20.07
CA ILE A 159 -7.16 -6.59 20.60
C ILE A 159 -7.73 -7.49 19.51
N VAL A 160 -8.34 -8.61 19.91
CA VAL A 160 -9.02 -9.51 18.98
C VAL A 160 -10.52 -9.31 19.13
N GLU A 161 -11.16 -8.91 18.05
CA GLU A 161 -12.61 -8.69 17.94
C GLU A 161 -13.20 -9.65 16.88
N GLY A 162 -13.73 -10.79 17.34
CA GLY A 162 -14.21 -11.83 16.45
C GLY A 162 -13.06 -12.48 15.66
N GLU A 163 -13.09 -12.39 14.36
CA GLU A 163 -12.06 -12.89 13.45
C GLU A 163 -10.99 -11.86 13.10
N ASN A 164 -11.06 -10.67 13.70
CA ASN A 164 -10.16 -9.57 13.40
C ASN A 164 -9.24 -9.21 14.57
N ALA A 165 -8.02 -8.84 14.24
CA ALA A 165 -7.10 -8.14 15.13
C ALA A 165 -7.11 -6.64 14.82
N VAL A 166 -7.10 -5.84 15.87
CA VAL A 166 -7.21 -4.38 15.79
C VAL A 166 -6.09 -3.74 16.60
N PHE A 167 -5.35 -2.85 15.98
CA PHE A 167 -4.30 -2.04 16.61
C PHE A 167 -4.31 -0.62 16.09
N THR A 168 -3.69 0.30 16.81
CA THR A 168 -3.62 1.72 16.46
C THR A 168 -2.18 2.15 16.24
N LEU A 169 -1.94 2.83 15.13
CA LEU A 169 -0.68 3.49 14.82
C LEU A 169 -0.86 5.01 14.94
N ASP A 170 0.12 5.69 15.55
CA ASP A 170 0.14 7.15 15.65
C ASP A 170 1.17 7.74 14.69
N PHE A 171 0.69 8.58 13.78
CA PHE A 171 1.47 9.28 12.78
C PHE A 171 1.61 10.77 13.07
N THR A 172 1.50 11.17 14.34
CA THR A 172 1.50 12.59 14.73
C THR A 172 2.85 13.25 14.46
N ASP A 173 3.94 12.49 14.56
CA ASP A 173 5.34 12.96 14.41
C ASP A 173 6.00 12.51 13.10
N ALA A 174 5.22 12.05 12.11
CA ALA A 174 5.73 11.52 10.84
C ALA A 174 5.85 12.60 9.75
#